data_eab82b257b1b479b95a8f5cd91a8e7ec
#
_entry.id   eab82b257b1b479b95a8f5cd91a8e7ec
#
_cell.length_a   1.000
_cell.length_b   1.000
_cell.length_c   1.000
_cell.angle_alpha   90.00
_cell.angle_beta   90.00
_cell.angle_gamma   90.00
#
_symmetry.space_group_name_H-M   'P 1'
#
loop_
_entity.id
_entity.type
_entity.pdbx_description
1 polymer ?
#
loop_
_entity_poly.entity_id
_entity_poly.type
_entity_poly.pdbx_seq_one_letter_code
_entity_poly.pdbx_strand_id
1 'polypeptide(L)'
;VNLSGPVSRANSRSTGILPLLWLLFSALAQARAPLVLLTDFGIQDGAVSAMKGVAYGVSQDLLISDLSHENPSIFEGAYRLYQTEQFWPQGTVFVAVVDPGVGTERLSVVLKTRTGHFFVGPNNGLLSLVAERDGIEGLRQIDERVNRRPGSGDSHTFHGRDVFGYTGARLAAGVITFEQVGPALPAQSLIALAYRKPQRDNAKVSGIIPVLDVQYGNVWTNIPKSLFDELHIALGTPLHVRIYHRDKLVDETLAPYQRTFGEVPAGKPLVYVNSLLNLAVALNQQSYAALHKIESGPGWSIEISVYDSKRPAE
;
A
#
# COMPACT_ATOMS: atom_id res chain seq x y z
N VAL A 1 -95.85 -22.00 38.57
CA VAL A 1 -95.62 -23.08 37.59
C VAL A 1 -94.18 -23.01 37.20
N ASN A 2 -93.48 -24.03 37.66
CA ASN A 2 -92.01 -24.31 37.36
C ASN A 2 -91.83 -24.78 35.95
N LEU A 3 -90.78 -24.32 35.26
CA LEU A 3 -90.13 -25.09 34.22
C LEU A 3 -88.62 -24.71 34.13
N SER A 4 -87.87 -25.63 34.64
CA SER A 4 -86.44 -25.73 34.53
C SER A 4 -86.07 -26.27 33.16
N GLY A 5 -85.18 -25.58 32.45
CA GLY A 5 -84.53 -26.08 31.20
C GLY A 5 -83.03 -26.16 31.35
N PRO A 6 -82.35 -27.15 30.77
CA PRO A 6 -80.91 -27.49 31.07
C PRO A 6 -79.88 -26.60 30.38
N VAL A 7 -78.85 -26.27 31.17
CA VAL A 7 -77.68 -25.54 30.73
C VAL A 7 -76.76 -26.40 29.83
N SER A 8 -76.60 -26.06 28.56
CA SER A 8 -75.66 -26.67 27.64
C SER A 8 -74.22 -26.12 27.90
N ARG A 9 -73.33 -27.02 28.26
CA ARG A 9 -71.86 -26.71 28.33
C ARG A 9 -71.28 -26.68 26.92
N ALA A 10 -70.87 -25.46 26.52
CA ALA A 10 -70.08 -25.30 25.31
C ALA A 10 -68.59 -25.65 25.60
N ASN A 11 -68.06 -26.68 24.98
CA ASN A 11 -66.66 -27.02 24.98
C ASN A 11 -65.91 -26.02 24.11
N SER A 12 -65.11 -25.13 24.71
CA SER A 12 -64.14 -24.31 23.99
C SER A 12 -62.91 -25.14 23.65
N ARG A 13 -62.81 -25.52 22.38
CA ARG A 13 -61.52 -26.02 21.82
C ARG A 13 -60.57 -24.86 21.64
N SER A 14 -59.57 -24.76 22.49
CA SER A 14 -58.44 -23.88 22.32
C SER A 14 -57.56 -24.37 21.17
N THR A 15 -57.69 -23.76 20.01
CA THR A 15 -56.72 -23.92 18.90
C THR A 15 -55.46 -23.16 19.32
N GLY A 16 -54.47 -23.91 19.77
CA GLY A 16 -53.11 -23.39 20.01
C GLY A 16 -52.48 -22.92 18.71
N ILE A 17 -52.36 -21.62 18.53
CA ILE A 17 -51.52 -21.00 17.49
C ILE A 17 -50.08 -21.15 17.96
N LEU A 18 -49.35 -22.09 17.38
CA LEU A 18 -47.86 -22.12 17.51
C LEU A 18 -47.31 -20.83 16.88
N PRO A 19 -46.54 -20.02 17.58
CA PRO A 19 -45.82 -18.94 16.94
C PRO A 19 -44.73 -19.57 16.10
N LEU A 20 -44.84 -19.42 14.79
CA LEU A 20 -43.79 -19.73 13.80
C LEU A 20 -42.66 -18.75 14.08
N LEU A 21 -41.64 -19.21 14.85
CA LEU A 21 -40.41 -18.48 15.09
C LEU A 21 -39.66 -18.41 13.76
N TRP A 22 -39.85 -17.32 13.01
CA TRP A 22 -38.98 -16.96 11.90
C TRP A 22 -37.60 -16.67 12.48
N LEU A 23 -36.73 -17.66 12.47
CA LEU A 23 -35.27 -17.46 12.57
C LEU A 23 -34.85 -16.63 11.37
N LEU A 24 -34.89 -15.31 11.53
CA LEU A 24 -34.15 -14.37 10.70
C LEU A 24 -32.67 -14.68 10.90
N PHE A 25 -32.14 -15.61 10.11
CA PHE A 25 -30.72 -15.64 9.80
C PHE A 25 -30.46 -14.34 9.05
N SER A 26 -30.16 -13.28 9.79
CA SER A 26 -29.44 -12.15 9.27
C SER A 26 -28.08 -12.71 8.83
N ALA A 27 -27.99 -13.13 7.57
CA ALA A 27 -26.70 -13.21 6.94
C ALA A 27 -26.10 -11.81 7.09
N LEU A 28 -25.19 -11.66 8.04
CA LEU A 28 -24.31 -10.50 8.10
C LEU A 28 -23.69 -10.46 6.71
N ALA A 29 -24.20 -9.57 5.86
CA ALA A 29 -23.58 -9.27 4.59
C ALA A 29 -22.17 -8.83 4.96
N GLN A 30 -21.20 -9.75 4.81
CA GLN A 30 -19.81 -9.45 5.07
C GLN A 30 -19.48 -8.31 4.12
N ALA A 31 -19.21 -7.14 4.68
CA ALA A 31 -18.88 -5.97 3.90
C ALA A 31 -17.74 -6.36 2.97
N ARG A 32 -17.99 -6.24 1.65
CA ARG A 32 -16.98 -6.57 0.66
C ARG A 32 -15.81 -5.63 0.83
N ALA A 33 -14.61 -6.21 0.86
CA ALA A 33 -13.40 -5.43 1.01
C ALA A 33 -13.09 -4.68 -0.31
N PRO A 34 -12.58 -3.45 -0.25
CA PRO A 34 -12.04 -2.79 -1.43
C PRO A 34 -10.93 -3.63 -2.08
N LEU A 35 -10.88 -3.61 -3.42
CA LEU A 35 -9.82 -4.21 -4.22
C LEU A 35 -9.00 -3.08 -4.86
N VAL A 36 -7.73 -2.96 -4.47
CA VAL A 36 -6.85 -1.90 -4.94
C VAL A 36 -5.78 -2.49 -5.85
N LEU A 37 -5.61 -1.92 -7.04
CA LEU A 37 -4.67 -2.42 -8.05
C LEU A 37 -3.45 -1.50 -8.14
N LEU A 38 -2.25 -2.10 -8.11
CA LEU A 38 -0.98 -1.47 -8.42
C LEU A 38 -0.23 -2.34 -9.42
N THR A 39 0.24 -1.77 -10.54
CA THR A 39 0.99 -2.51 -11.57
C THR A 39 2.09 -1.67 -12.21
N ASP A 40 2.91 -2.30 -13.05
CA ASP A 40 3.87 -1.69 -13.98
C ASP A 40 3.39 -1.72 -15.45
N PHE A 41 2.08 -1.95 -15.67
CA PHE A 41 1.53 -2.19 -17.02
C PHE A 41 1.26 -0.90 -17.81
N GLY A 42 1.28 0.27 -17.15
CA GLY A 42 0.77 1.49 -17.73
C GLY A 42 -0.76 1.47 -17.93
N ILE A 43 -1.25 2.46 -18.65
CA ILE A 43 -2.69 2.61 -18.95
C ILE A 43 -2.97 2.72 -20.45
N GLN A 44 -1.96 2.52 -21.29
CA GLN A 44 -2.06 2.71 -22.74
C GLN A 44 -2.70 1.52 -23.46
N ASP A 45 -2.59 0.32 -22.87
CA ASP A 45 -3.18 -0.90 -23.41
C ASP A 45 -4.30 -1.46 -22.52
N GLY A 46 -4.82 -2.63 -22.87
CA GLY A 46 -5.94 -3.26 -22.19
C GLY A 46 -5.57 -4.08 -20.94
N ALA A 47 -4.32 -4.12 -20.49
CA ALA A 47 -3.88 -5.04 -19.42
C ALA A 47 -4.60 -4.78 -18.09
N VAL A 48 -4.65 -3.54 -17.62
CA VAL A 48 -5.36 -3.16 -16.39
C VAL A 48 -6.87 -3.38 -16.54
N SER A 49 -7.42 -3.03 -17.69
CA SER A 49 -8.85 -3.28 -17.99
C SER A 49 -9.19 -4.78 -17.95
N ALA A 50 -8.31 -5.65 -18.47
CA ALA A 50 -8.49 -7.09 -18.42
C ALA A 50 -8.43 -7.64 -16.98
N MET A 51 -7.57 -7.09 -16.10
CA MET A 51 -7.55 -7.44 -14.68
C MET A 51 -8.89 -7.07 -14.01
N LYS A 52 -9.41 -5.87 -14.26
CA LYS A 52 -10.72 -5.43 -13.76
C LYS A 52 -11.86 -6.30 -14.29
N GLY A 53 -11.82 -6.66 -15.57
CA GLY A 53 -12.80 -7.57 -16.17
C GLY A 53 -12.83 -8.92 -15.49
N VAL A 54 -11.65 -9.51 -15.17
CA VAL A 54 -11.56 -10.76 -14.41
C VAL A 54 -12.12 -10.59 -13.00
N ALA A 55 -11.83 -9.48 -12.33
CA ALA A 55 -12.34 -9.19 -10.99
C ALA A 55 -13.87 -9.06 -10.99
N TYR A 56 -14.46 -8.34 -11.95
CA TYR A 56 -15.92 -8.24 -12.11
C TYR A 56 -16.55 -9.58 -12.51
N GLY A 57 -15.81 -10.47 -13.19
CA GLY A 57 -16.23 -11.84 -13.45
C GLY A 57 -16.34 -12.70 -12.18
N VAL A 58 -15.59 -12.36 -11.12
CA VAL A 58 -15.73 -12.99 -9.79
C VAL A 58 -16.93 -12.41 -9.04
N SER A 59 -17.06 -11.09 -8.99
CA SER A 59 -18.21 -10.41 -8.38
C SER A 59 -18.38 -9.01 -8.97
N GLN A 60 -19.58 -8.71 -9.48
CA GLN A 60 -19.93 -7.40 -10.04
C GLN A 60 -20.01 -6.28 -8.98
N ASP A 61 -20.11 -6.65 -7.71
CA ASP A 61 -20.23 -5.68 -6.61
C ASP A 61 -18.87 -5.31 -5.99
N LEU A 62 -17.75 -5.72 -6.57
CA LEU A 62 -16.43 -5.32 -6.09
C LEU A 62 -16.21 -3.82 -6.26
N LEU A 63 -15.67 -3.19 -5.21
CA LEU A 63 -15.21 -1.80 -5.23
C LEU A 63 -13.75 -1.80 -5.67
N ILE A 64 -13.51 -1.58 -6.96
CA ILE A 64 -12.15 -1.62 -7.54
C ILE A 64 -11.62 -0.20 -7.64
N SER A 65 -10.40 0.02 -7.15
CA SER A 65 -9.67 1.27 -7.23
C SER A 65 -8.26 1.04 -7.79
N ASP A 66 -7.73 2.04 -8.49
CA ASP A 66 -6.34 2.04 -8.94
C ASP A 66 -5.49 2.84 -7.97
N LEU A 67 -4.31 2.29 -7.59
CA LEU A 67 -3.31 3.02 -6.86
C LEU A 67 -2.35 3.71 -7.84
N SER A 68 -1.70 2.93 -8.68
CA SER A 68 -0.80 3.40 -9.75
C SER A 68 -0.52 2.25 -10.71
N HIS A 69 -0.30 2.58 -11.99
CA HIS A 69 0.08 1.61 -13.03
C HIS A 69 1.39 1.97 -13.73
N GLU A 70 2.09 2.99 -13.23
CA GLU A 70 3.36 3.47 -13.78
C GLU A 70 4.47 3.35 -12.73
N ASN A 71 4.80 2.10 -12.36
CA ASN A 71 5.82 1.80 -11.37
C ASN A 71 7.06 1.21 -12.06
N PRO A 72 8.12 1.99 -12.28
CA PRO A 72 9.25 1.56 -13.11
C PRO A 72 10.15 0.53 -12.43
N SER A 73 9.96 0.27 -11.13
CA SER A 73 10.76 -0.68 -10.37
C SER A 73 9.98 -1.31 -9.21
N ILE A 74 10.45 -2.50 -8.78
CA ILE A 74 9.91 -3.18 -7.60
C ILE A 74 10.00 -2.27 -6.36
N PHE A 75 11.09 -1.53 -6.21
CA PHE A 75 11.29 -0.64 -5.05
C PHE A 75 10.26 0.50 -5.04
N GLU A 76 10.02 1.15 -6.17
CA GLU A 76 9.01 2.20 -6.26
C GLU A 76 7.60 1.67 -6.01
N GLY A 77 7.23 0.53 -6.61
CA GLY A 77 5.96 -0.12 -6.33
C GLY A 77 5.77 -0.45 -4.85
N ALA A 78 6.80 -0.99 -4.20
CA ALA A 78 6.79 -1.25 -2.76
C ALA A 78 6.59 0.03 -1.94
N TYR A 79 7.24 1.12 -2.33
CA TYR A 79 7.10 2.39 -1.63
C TYR A 79 5.72 3.03 -1.87
N ARG A 80 5.13 2.90 -3.08
CA ARG A 80 3.77 3.37 -3.36
C ARG A 80 2.72 2.63 -2.52
N LEU A 81 2.88 1.32 -2.33
CA LEU A 81 2.06 0.56 -1.37
C LEU A 81 2.21 1.13 0.04
N TYR A 82 3.45 1.21 0.54
CA TYR A 82 3.78 1.76 1.85
C TYR A 82 3.22 3.17 2.06
N GLN A 83 3.31 4.04 1.05
CA GLN A 83 2.82 5.41 1.08
C GLN A 83 1.30 5.48 1.28
N THR A 84 0.55 4.54 0.72
CA THR A 84 -0.88 4.69 0.47
C THR A 84 -1.75 3.82 1.35
N GLU A 85 -1.32 2.58 1.67
CA GLU A 85 -2.19 1.55 2.25
C GLU A 85 -2.74 1.93 3.63
N GLN A 86 -2.01 2.71 4.43
CA GLN A 86 -2.44 3.17 5.76
C GLN A 86 -3.72 4.02 5.75
N PHE A 87 -4.11 4.56 4.59
CA PHE A 87 -5.32 5.36 4.43
C PHE A 87 -6.53 4.53 3.98
N TRP A 88 -6.34 3.22 3.76
CA TRP A 88 -7.40 2.32 3.36
C TRP A 88 -8.02 1.62 4.57
N PRO A 89 -9.32 1.30 4.51
CA PRO A 89 -9.97 0.59 5.61
C PRO A 89 -9.40 -0.82 5.79
N GLN A 90 -9.38 -1.28 7.04
CA GLN A 90 -8.99 -2.65 7.36
C GLN A 90 -9.77 -3.67 6.52
N GLY A 91 -9.12 -4.73 6.11
CA GLY A 91 -9.68 -5.75 5.22
C GLY A 91 -9.42 -5.48 3.75
N THR A 92 -8.95 -4.28 3.35
CA THR A 92 -8.64 -3.99 1.94
C THR A 92 -7.66 -5.02 1.37
N VAL A 93 -7.94 -5.45 0.14
CA VAL A 93 -7.09 -6.34 -0.64
C VAL A 93 -6.34 -5.55 -1.71
N PHE A 94 -5.02 -5.51 -1.61
CA PHE A 94 -4.13 -4.89 -2.59
C PHE A 94 -3.60 -5.97 -3.53
N VAL A 95 -3.83 -5.84 -4.83
CA VAL A 95 -3.20 -6.64 -5.86
C VAL A 95 -2.07 -5.81 -6.46
N ALA A 96 -0.85 -6.19 -6.12
CA ALA A 96 0.37 -5.47 -6.50
C ALA A 96 1.22 -6.32 -7.45
N VAL A 97 1.47 -5.82 -8.65
CA VAL A 97 2.16 -6.53 -9.71
C VAL A 97 3.20 -5.63 -10.35
N VAL A 98 4.43 -5.69 -9.86
CA VAL A 98 5.63 -5.21 -10.52
C VAL A 98 6.55 -6.42 -10.62
N ASP A 99 6.55 -7.08 -11.77
CA ASP A 99 7.01 -8.46 -11.86
C ASP A 99 7.88 -8.74 -13.10
N PRO A 100 9.12 -8.26 -13.11
CA PRO A 100 10.07 -8.58 -14.18
C PRO A 100 10.43 -10.08 -14.25
N GLY A 101 10.05 -10.86 -13.22
CA GLY A 101 10.25 -12.30 -13.11
C GLY A 101 9.02 -13.14 -13.41
N VAL A 102 8.03 -12.62 -14.15
CA VAL A 102 6.82 -13.37 -14.52
C VAL A 102 7.18 -14.68 -15.24
N GLY A 103 6.57 -15.79 -14.86
CA GLY A 103 6.83 -17.11 -15.46
C GLY A 103 8.09 -17.81 -14.95
N THR A 104 8.86 -17.23 -14.03
CA THR A 104 9.96 -17.90 -13.32
C THR A 104 9.48 -18.66 -12.08
N GLU A 105 10.41 -19.28 -11.34
CA GLU A 105 10.10 -20.02 -10.10
C GLU A 105 9.80 -19.10 -8.88
N ARG A 106 9.75 -17.77 -9.06
CA ARG A 106 9.37 -16.86 -7.96
C ARG A 106 7.97 -17.21 -7.47
N LEU A 107 7.78 -17.27 -6.15
CA LEU A 107 6.49 -17.64 -5.57
C LEU A 107 5.43 -16.56 -5.82
N SER A 108 4.20 -16.99 -6.06
CA SER A 108 3.00 -16.16 -6.01
C SER A 108 2.45 -16.23 -4.58
N VAL A 109 2.25 -15.07 -3.91
CA VAL A 109 1.92 -15.07 -2.47
C VAL A 109 0.76 -14.14 -2.13
N VAL A 110 0.15 -14.41 -0.98
CA VAL A 110 -0.69 -13.47 -0.25
C VAL A 110 -0.09 -13.24 1.12
N LEU A 111 0.21 -11.98 1.41
CA LEU A 111 0.61 -11.48 2.72
C LEU A 111 -0.62 -10.94 3.45
N LYS A 112 -0.83 -11.32 4.70
CA LYS A 112 -1.74 -10.66 5.64
C LYS A 112 -0.93 -9.93 6.68
N THR A 113 -1.15 -8.62 6.83
CA THR A 113 -0.48 -7.80 7.83
C THR A 113 -1.25 -7.80 9.15
N ARG A 114 -0.58 -7.44 10.25
CA ARG A 114 -1.22 -7.29 11.56
C ARG A 114 -2.22 -6.13 11.61
N THR A 115 -2.12 -5.18 10.70
CA THR A 115 -3.11 -4.11 10.49
C THR A 115 -4.38 -4.61 9.80
N GLY A 116 -4.36 -5.86 9.31
CA GLY A 116 -5.52 -6.56 8.72
C GLY A 116 -5.70 -6.34 7.22
N HIS A 117 -4.71 -5.80 6.52
CA HIS A 117 -4.70 -5.71 5.06
C HIS A 117 -4.17 -6.99 4.41
N PHE A 118 -4.59 -7.23 3.17
CA PHE A 118 -4.11 -8.33 2.35
C PHE A 118 -3.35 -7.79 1.13
N PHE A 119 -2.20 -8.39 0.84
CA PHE A 119 -1.38 -8.03 -0.32
C PHE A 119 -1.12 -9.26 -1.17
N VAL A 120 -1.59 -9.23 -2.41
CA VAL A 120 -1.49 -10.31 -3.39
C VAL A 120 -0.49 -9.92 -4.46
N GLY A 121 0.55 -10.73 -4.66
CA GLY A 121 1.58 -10.38 -5.65
C GLY A 121 2.74 -11.36 -5.70
N PRO A 122 3.78 -11.03 -6.49
CA PRO A 122 4.99 -11.82 -6.56
C PRO A 122 5.83 -11.66 -5.28
N ASN A 123 6.44 -12.76 -4.84
CA ASN A 123 7.42 -12.72 -3.75
C ASN A 123 8.79 -12.31 -4.30
N ASN A 124 8.98 -11.03 -4.60
CA ASN A 124 10.18 -10.47 -5.19
C ASN A 124 10.69 -9.20 -4.47
N GLY A 125 10.16 -8.93 -3.28
CA GLY A 125 10.45 -7.75 -2.49
C GLY A 125 9.36 -6.67 -2.53
N LEU A 126 8.42 -6.73 -3.46
CA LEU A 126 7.36 -5.73 -3.63
C LEU A 126 6.52 -5.50 -2.36
N LEU A 127 6.33 -6.54 -1.54
CA LEU A 127 5.53 -6.49 -0.32
C LEU A 127 6.35 -6.22 0.94
N SER A 128 7.67 -6.00 0.81
CA SER A 128 8.56 -5.95 1.98
C SER A 128 8.38 -4.72 2.84
N LEU A 129 8.13 -3.53 2.26
CA LEU A 129 8.03 -2.28 3.03
C LEU A 129 6.76 -2.22 3.88
N VAL A 130 5.63 -2.72 3.36
CA VAL A 130 4.38 -2.84 4.13
C VAL A 130 4.52 -3.92 5.21
N ALA A 131 5.18 -5.04 4.91
CA ALA A 131 5.47 -6.08 5.89
C ALA A 131 6.39 -5.60 7.03
N GLU A 132 7.37 -4.77 6.71
CA GLU A 132 8.28 -4.17 7.68
C GLU A 132 7.55 -3.22 8.65
N ARG A 133 6.67 -2.35 8.14
CA ARG A 133 5.95 -1.38 8.96
C ARG A 133 4.85 -2.03 9.78
N ASP A 134 4.01 -2.86 9.14
CA ASP A 134 2.75 -3.33 9.72
C ASP A 134 2.88 -4.71 10.39
N GLY A 135 4.02 -5.36 10.17
CA GLY A 135 4.26 -6.73 10.65
C GLY A 135 3.46 -7.77 9.87
N ILE A 136 3.96 -8.98 9.88
CA ILE A 136 3.35 -10.14 9.21
C ILE A 136 2.44 -10.86 10.21
N GLU A 137 1.15 -10.99 9.90
CA GLU A 137 0.22 -11.91 10.59
C GLU A 137 0.28 -13.30 9.95
N GLY A 138 0.31 -13.36 8.60
CA GLY A 138 0.41 -14.60 7.85
C GLY A 138 0.93 -14.39 6.44
N LEU A 139 1.57 -15.43 5.90
CA LEU A 139 2.04 -15.49 4.52
C LEU A 139 1.60 -16.83 3.93
N ARG A 140 1.01 -16.81 2.73
CA ARG A 140 0.59 -18.02 2.03
C ARG A 140 1.05 -18.01 0.58
N GLN A 141 1.47 -19.16 0.10
CA GLN A 141 1.65 -19.38 -1.33
C GLN A 141 0.30 -19.54 -2.01
N ILE A 142 0.11 -18.92 -3.16
CA ILE A 142 -1.10 -19.14 -3.96
C ILE A 142 -1.05 -20.54 -4.57
N ASP A 143 -2.05 -21.37 -4.26
CA ASP A 143 -2.22 -22.64 -4.93
C ASP A 143 -2.91 -22.41 -6.29
N GLU A 144 -2.11 -22.35 -7.34
CA GLU A 144 -2.59 -22.03 -8.68
C GLU A 144 -3.50 -23.13 -9.28
N ARG A 145 -3.55 -24.35 -8.70
CA ARG A 145 -4.51 -25.40 -9.15
C ARG A 145 -5.95 -24.99 -8.89
N VAL A 146 -6.19 -24.13 -7.88
CA VAL A 146 -7.53 -23.68 -7.48
C VAL A 146 -7.70 -22.17 -7.53
N ASN A 147 -6.62 -21.41 -7.52
CA ASN A 147 -6.62 -19.95 -7.49
C ASN A 147 -6.02 -19.30 -8.75
N ARG A 148 -5.97 -20.02 -9.85
CA ARG A 148 -5.73 -19.51 -11.20
C ARG A 148 -7.06 -19.40 -11.95
N ARG A 149 -7.22 -18.36 -12.76
CA ARG A 149 -8.40 -18.16 -13.61
C ARG A 149 -8.62 -19.40 -14.51
N PRO A 150 -9.82 -19.98 -14.52
CA PRO A 150 -10.13 -21.12 -15.39
C PRO A 150 -9.81 -20.82 -16.86
N GLY A 151 -9.22 -21.80 -17.55
CA GLY A 151 -8.88 -21.70 -18.98
C GLY A 151 -7.65 -20.84 -19.29
N SER A 152 -6.83 -20.48 -18.28
CA SER A 152 -5.58 -19.73 -18.50
C SER A 152 -4.30 -20.57 -18.34
N GLY A 153 -4.43 -21.91 -18.25
CA GLY A 153 -3.31 -22.81 -17.96
C GLY A 153 -2.21 -22.85 -19.04
N ASP A 154 -2.56 -22.53 -20.29
CA ASP A 154 -1.62 -22.59 -21.40
C ASP A 154 -0.78 -21.33 -21.57
N SER A 155 -1.01 -20.29 -20.76
CA SER A 155 -0.26 -19.04 -20.76
C SER A 155 0.29 -18.69 -19.38
N HIS A 156 1.60 -18.42 -19.30
CA HIS A 156 2.28 -18.06 -18.06
C HIS A 156 2.85 -16.61 -18.09
N THR A 157 2.41 -15.80 -19.04
CA THR A 157 2.94 -14.45 -19.26
C THR A 157 2.11 -13.34 -18.63
N PHE A 158 0.90 -13.65 -18.11
CA PHE A 158 0.01 -12.65 -17.52
C PHE A 158 -0.50 -13.07 -16.13
N HIS A 159 0.42 -13.37 -15.21
CA HIS A 159 0.05 -13.72 -13.83
C HIS A 159 -0.69 -12.57 -13.12
N GLY A 160 -0.46 -11.31 -13.49
CA GLY A 160 -1.22 -10.15 -13.01
C GLY A 160 -2.72 -10.33 -13.12
N ARG A 161 -3.20 -10.79 -14.27
CA ARG A 161 -4.62 -11.06 -14.54
C ARG A 161 -5.06 -12.42 -13.99
N ASP A 162 -4.31 -13.48 -14.32
CA ASP A 162 -4.78 -14.87 -14.21
C ASP A 162 -4.54 -15.49 -12.84
N VAL A 163 -3.58 -14.98 -12.06
CA VAL A 163 -3.23 -15.45 -10.72
C VAL A 163 -3.54 -14.39 -9.69
N PHE A 164 -2.84 -13.24 -9.74
CA PHE A 164 -2.93 -12.23 -8.68
C PHE A 164 -4.30 -11.52 -8.67
N GLY A 165 -4.75 -11.02 -9.82
CA GLY A 165 -6.04 -10.34 -9.96
C GLY A 165 -7.20 -11.27 -9.62
N TYR A 166 -7.16 -12.51 -10.12
CA TYR A 166 -8.20 -13.49 -9.83
C TYR A 166 -8.24 -13.88 -8.34
N THR A 167 -7.09 -14.17 -7.72
CA THR A 167 -7.01 -14.50 -6.29
C THR A 167 -7.45 -13.33 -5.42
N GLY A 168 -6.96 -12.11 -5.72
CA GLY A 168 -7.31 -10.90 -4.98
C GLY A 168 -8.79 -10.58 -5.04
N ALA A 169 -9.41 -10.72 -6.23
CA ALA A 169 -10.84 -10.54 -6.40
C ALA A 169 -11.66 -11.53 -5.57
N ARG A 170 -11.26 -12.81 -5.53
CA ARG A 170 -11.93 -13.84 -4.72
C ARG A 170 -11.83 -13.57 -3.22
N LEU A 171 -10.68 -13.07 -2.74
CA LEU A 171 -10.50 -12.63 -1.37
C LEU A 171 -11.39 -11.43 -1.05
N ALA A 172 -11.33 -10.38 -1.87
CA ALA A 172 -12.10 -9.14 -1.65
C ALA A 172 -13.63 -9.39 -1.70
N ALA A 173 -14.07 -10.30 -2.56
CA ALA A 173 -15.46 -10.71 -2.66
C ALA A 173 -15.91 -11.69 -1.55
N GLY A 174 -14.99 -12.18 -0.70
CA GLY A 174 -15.30 -13.19 0.31
C GLY A 174 -15.60 -14.57 -0.28
N VAL A 175 -15.24 -14.83 -1.54
CA VAL A 175 -15.42 -16.14 -2.21
C VAL A 175 -14.45 -17.18 -1.64
N ILE A 176 -13.28 -16.73 -1.20
CA ILE A 176 -12.30 -17.54 -0.47
C ILE A 176 -11.86 -16.82 0.80
N THR A 177 -11.46 -17.59 1.81
CA THR A 177 -10.78 -17.08 2.99
C THR A 177 -9.27 -17.02 2.75
N PHE A 178 -8.54 -16.39 3.66
CA PHE A 178 -7.07 -16.35 3.61
C PHE A 178 -6.47 -17.77 3.64
N GLU A 179 -7.06 -18.69 4.43
CA GLU A 179 -6.63 -20.09 4.56
C GLU A 179 -6.79 -20.88 3.26
N GLN A 180 -7.76 -20.51 2.44
CA GLN A 180 -8.06 -21.17 1.15
C GLN A 180 -7.19 -20.67 0.00
N VAL A 181 -6.32 -19.68 0.23
CA VAL A 181 -5.33 -19.22 -0.77
C VAL A 181 -4.37 -20.35 -1.14
N GLY A 182 -3.92 -21.14 -0.14
CA GLY A 182 -2.99 -22.23 -0.34
C GLY A 182 -2.14 -22.48 0.91
N PRO A 183 -1.01 -23.20 0.80
CA PRO A 183 -0.19 -23.57 1.94
C PRO A 183 0.41 -22.34 2.65
N ALA A 184 0.47 -22.42 3.97
CA ALA A 184 1.15 -21.40 4.78
C ALA A 184 2.66 -21.45 4.53
N LEU A 185 3.27 -20.26 4.51
CA LEU A 185 4.71 -20.08 4.42
C LEU A 185 5.24 -19.46 5.73
N PRO A 186 6.46 -19.77 6.14
CA PRO A 186 7.13 -19.04 7.21
C PRO A 186 7.27 -17.55 6.83
N ALA A 187 7.12 -16.65 7.80
CA ALA A 187 7.26 -15.20 7.56
C ALA A 187 8.61 -14.83 6.92
N GLN A 188 9.67 -15.56 7.27
CA GLN A 188 11.03 -15.38 6.75
C GLN A 188 11.17 -15.71 5.26
N SER A 189 10.17 -16.37 4.67
CA SER A 189 10.14 -16.65 3.22
C SER A 189 9.79 -15.42 2.38
N LEU A 190 9.29 -14.34 3.01
CA LEU A 190 9.04 -13.09 2.31
C LEU A 190 10.37 -12.43 1.96
N ILE A 191 10.58 -12.17 0.66
CA ILE A 191 11.79 -11.49 0.19
C ILE A 191 11.76 -10.04 0.63
N ALA A 192 12.84 -9.58 1.28
CA ALA A 192 13.02 -8.21 1.71
C ALA A 192 13.87 -7.41 0.72
N LEU A 193 13.49 -6.14 0.50
CA LEU A 193 14.31 -5.21 -0.26
C LEU A 193 15.45 -4.68 0.59
N ALA A 194 16.64 -4.65 0.00
CA ALA A 194 17.80 -4.02 0.62
C ALA A 194 17.80 -2.51 0.32
N TYR A 195 17.82 -1.69 1.36
CA TYR A 195 17.96 -0.24 1.24
C TYR A 195 18.57 0.36 2.49
N ARG A 196 19.16 1.56 2.36
CA ARG A 196 19.76 2.30 3.49
C ARG A 196 18.63 2.84 4.39
N LYS A 197 18.63 2.39 5.64
CA LYS A 197 17.72 2.92 6.68
C LYS A 197 18.10 4.36 7.03
N PRO A 198 17.14 5.21 7.44
CA PRO A 198 17.44 6.54 7.92
C PRO A 198 18.32 6.47 9.18
N GLN A 199 19.27 7.38 9.27
CA GLN A 199 20.23 7.43 10.37
C GLN A 199 20.43 8.87 10.84
N ARG A 200 20.76 9.02 12.12
CA ARG A 200 21.24 10.26 12.70
C ARG A 200 22.68 10.07 13.18
N ASP A 201 23.53 11.01 12.84
CA ASP A 201 24.91 11.08 13.31
C ASP A 201 25.21 12.54 13.73
N ASN A 202 25.45 12.75 15.04
CA ASN A 202 25.68 14.07 15.63
C ASN A 202 24.65 15.13 15.18
N ALA A 203 25.06 16.06 14.29
CA ALA A 203 24.26 17.18 13.82
C ALA A 203 23.67 16.97 12.42
N LYS A 204 23.62 15.73 11.92
CA LYS A 204 23.06 15.40 10.61
C LYS A 204 22.12 14.22 10.66
N VAL A 205 21.18 14.20 9.73
CA VAL A 205 20.35 13.04 9.38
C VAL A 205 20.62 12.63 7.94
N SER A 206 20.55 11.34 7.67
CA SER A 206 20.76 10.78 6.34
C SER A 206 19.77 9.67 6.03
N GLY A 207 19.52 9.46 4.76
CA GLY A 207 18.60 8.44 4.27
C GLY A 207 18.72 8.26 2.76
N ILE A 208 17.65 7.71 2.16
CA ILE A 208 17.52 7.59 0.71
C ILE A 208 16.41 8.49 0.18
N ILE A 209 16.37 8.62 -1.14
CA ILE A 209 15.27 9.24 -1.90
C ILE A 209 14.43 8.10 -2.49
N PRO A 210 13.44 7.57 -1.76
CA PRO A 210 12.67 6.41 -2.21
C PRO A 210 11.85 6.69 -3.46
N VAL A 211 11.25 7.88 -3.54
CA VAL A 211 10.40 8.34 -4.64
C VAL A 211 10.52 9.85 -4.80
N LEU A 212 10.15 10.33 -5.96
CA LEU A 212 9.85 11.74 -6.20
C LEU A 212 8.35 11.97 -6.09
N ASP A 213 7.96 13.19 -5.72
CA ASP A 213 6.62 13.69 -5.97
C ASP A 213 6.52 14.01 -7.46
N VAL A 214 5.99 13.07 -8.23
CA VAL A 214 6.04 13.09 -9.70
C VAL A 214 5.43 14.36 -10.28
N GLN A 215 4.33 14.85 -9.69
CA GLN A 215 3.60 16.01 -10.19
C GLN A 215 4.38 17.32 -10.03
N TYR A 216 5.13 17.45 -8.93
CA TYR A 216 5.78 18.71 -8.56
C TYR A 216 7.29 18.64 -8.56
N GLY A 217 7.86 17.44 -8.67
CA GLY A 217 9.31 17.22 -8.65
C GLY A 217 9.97 17.48 -7.29
N ASN A 218 9.21 17.36 -6.20
CA ASN A 218 9.78 17.41 -4.86
C ASN A 218 10.55 16.11 -4.56
N VAL A 219 11.66 16.23 -3.87
CA VAL A 219 12.50 15.11 -3.45
C VAL A 219 12.03 14.63 -2.09
N TRP A 220 11.36 13.47 -2.06
CA TRP A 220 10.92 12.86 -0.81
C TRP A 220 11.99 11.94 -0.27
N THR A 221 12.15 11.93 1.05
CA THR A 221 13.13 11.09 1.72
C THR A 221 12.45 10.03 2.59
N ASN A 222 13.20 9.04 3.03
CA ASN A 222 12.76 8.10 4.07
C ASN A 222 13.15 8.55 5.48
N ILE A 223 13.60 9.80 5.67
CA ILE A 223 14.02 10.35 6.96
C ILE A 223 12.78 10.82 7.72
N PRO A 224 12.35 10.13 8.79
CA PRO A 224 11.16 10.52 9.53
C PRO A 224 11.41 11.81 10.32
N LYS A 225 10.37 12.63 10.44
CA LYS A 225 10.38 13.85 11.25
C LYS A 225 10.86 13.58 12.68
N SER A 226 10.46 12.47 13.28
CA SER A 226 10.88 12.10 14.64
C SER A 226 12.39 12.01 14.80
N LEU A 227 13.11 11.49 13.80
CA LEU A 227 14.57 11.43 13.82
C LEU A 227 15.19 12.82 13.66
N PHE A 228 14.59 13.68 12.84
CA PHE A 228 15.02 15.04 12.64
C PHE A 228 14.77 15.93 13.87
N ASP A 229 13.65 15.73 14.57
CA ASP A 229 13.31 16.49 15.77
C ASP A 229 14.35 16.33 16.90
N GLU A 230 15.09 15.21 16.93
CA GLU A 230 16.19 15.00 17.88
C GLU A 230 17.38 15.97 17.67
N LEU A 231 17.44 16.65 16.52
CA LEU A 231 18.44 17.71 16.27
C LEU A 231 18.02 19.06 16.84
N HIS A 232 16.78 19.21 17.33
CA HIS A 232 16.22 20.45 17.90
C HIS A 232 16.38 21.69 17.00
N ILE A 233 16.20 21.50 15.69
CA ILE A 233 16.36 22.54 14.68
C ILE A 233 15.07 23.38 14.59
N ALA A 234 15.21 24.69 14.75
CA ALA A 234 14.10 25.63 14.63
C ALA A 234 13.74 25.93 13.17
N LEU A 235 12.47 26.32 12.95
CA LEU A 235 12.03 26.84 11.64
C LEU A 235 12.86 28.05 11.22
N GLY A 236 13.11 28.18 9.93
CA GLY A 236 13.95 29.23 9.35
C GLY A 236 15.46 28.94 9.40
N THR A 237 15.89 27.91 10.14
CA THR A 237 17.30 27.52 10.19
C THR A 237 17.80 27.08 8.81
N PRO A 238 18.90 27.69 8.29
CA PRO A 238 19.52 27.20 7.05
C PRO A 238 20.09 25.79 7.24
N LEU A 239 19.72 24.90 6.35
CA LEU A 239 20.19 23.52 6.31
C LEU A 239 21.06 23.30 5.09
N HIS A 240 22.08 22.49 5.27
CA HIS A 240 22.94 22.00 4.21
C HIS A 240 22.38 20.66 3.71
N VAL A 241 21.94 20.62 2.47
CA VAL A 241 21.39 19.45 1.80
C VAL A 241 22.43 18.94 0.80
N ARG A 242 22.82 17.67 0.93
CA ARG A 242 23.71 16.97 -0.01
C ARG A 242 23.03 15.75 -0.55
N ILE A 243 22.97 15.62 -1.86
CA ILE A 243 22.35 14.48 -2.56
C ILE A 243 23.42 13.72 -3.33
N TYR A 244 23.38 12.39 -3.18
CA TYR A 244 24.36 11.49 -3.77
C TYR A 244 23.66 10.44 -4.62
N HIS A 245 24.31 10.06 -5.73
CA HIS A 245 23.95 8.87 -6.49
C HIS A 245 25.14 7.89 -6.46
N ARG A 246 24.93 6.69 -5.90
CA ARG A 246 25.97 5.68 -5.69
C ARG A 246 27.24 6.28 -5.06
N ASP A 247 27.05 7.01 -3.97
CA ASP A 247 28.07 7.70 -3.18
C ASP A 247 28.83 8.85 -3.89
N LYS A 248 28.43 9.20 -5.13
CA LYS A 248 28.94 10.40 -5.80
C LYS A 248 28.02 11.58 -5.52
N LEU A 249 28.59 12.69 -5.04
CA LEU A 249 27.84 13.95 -4.85
C LEU A 249 27.28 14.44 -6.19
N VAL A 250 25.97 14.64 -6.24
CA VAL A 250 25.23 15.13 -7.42
C VAL A 250 24.76 16.56 -7.21
N ASP A 251 24.30 16.88 -5.99
CA ASP A 251 23.78 18.19 -5.66
C ASP A 251 24.14 18.60 -4.25
N GLU A 252 24.37 19.89 -4.06
CA GLU A 252 24.66 20.52 -2.78
C GLU A 252 23.95 21.88 -2.72
N THR A 253 23.02 22.01 -1.79
CA THR A 253 22.14 23.18 -1.71
C THR A 253 21.96 23.63 -0.25
N LEU A 254 21.88 24.95 -0.05
CA LEU A 254 21.42 25.55 1.21
C LEU A 254 19.92 25.82 1.12
N ALA A 255 19.16 25.27 2.05
CA ALA A 255 17.70 25.38 2.08
C ALA A 255 17.21 25.60 3.52
N PRO A 256 16.39 26.61 3.81
CA PRO A 256 15.85 26.80 5.15
C PRO A 256 14.83 25.71 5.48
N TYR A 257 14.75 25.29 6.75
CA TYR A 257 13.68 24.45 7.26
C TYR A 257 12.40 25.27 7.41
N GLN A 258 11.35 24.91 6.69
CA GLN A 258 10.09 25.66 6.64
C GLN A 258 8.88 24.75 6.79
N ARG A 259 7.72 25.31 7.14
CA ARG A 259 6.47 24.54 7.24
C ARG A 259 5.85 24.29 5.88
N THR A 260 5.95 25.26 4.97
CA THR A 260 5.25 25.24 3.68
C THR A 260 6.02 26.00 2.60
N PHE A 261 5.71 25.70 1.35
CA PHE A 261 6.37 26.26 0.16
C PHE A 261 6.33 27.80 0.13
N GLY A 262 5.21 28.41 0.53
CA GLY A 262 5.01 29.87 0.49
C GLY A 262 5.90 30.68 1.45
N GLU A 263 6.65 30.04 2.34
CA GLU A 263 7.57 30.70 3.28
C GLU A 263 8.94 31.05 2.66
N VAL A 264 9.15 30.65 1.39
CA VAL A 264 10.31 31.06 0.59
C VAL A 264 9.84 31.70 -0.73
N PRO A 265 10.62 32.61 -1.34
CA PRO A 265 10.29 33.17 -2.65
C PRO A 265 10.20 32.09 -3.74
N ALA A 266 9.46 32.36 -4.83
CA ALA A 266 9.38 31.48 -5.99
C ALA A 266 10.79 31.11 -6.51
N GLY A 267 11.02 29.85 -6.84
CA GLY A 267 12.29 29.31 -7.30
C GLY A 267 13.36 29.12 -6.20
N LYS A 268 13.03 29.36 -4.92
CA LYS A 268 13.96 29.12 -3.82
C LYS A 268 13.71 27.77 -3.15
N PRO A 269 14.81 27.09 -2.72
CA PRO A 269 14.72 25.79 -2.08
C PRO A 269 14.22 25.90 -0.64
N LEU A 270 13.62 24.81 -0.16
CA LEU A 270 13.27 24.60 1.24
C LEU A 270 13.35 23.13 1.60
N VAL A 271 13.63 22.86 2.88
CA VAL A 271 13.39 21.57 3.53
C VAL A 271 12.08 21.66 4.28
N TYR A 272 11.23 20.67 4.16
CA TYR A 272 9.91 20.62 4.81
C TYR A 272 9.56 19.21 5.23
N VAL A 273 8.49 19.06 6.01
CA VAL A 273 7.92 17.75 6.36
C VAL A 273 6.76 17.46 5.43
N ASN A 274 6.84 16.35 4.70
CA ASN A 274 5.80 15.91 3.76
C ASN A 274 4.60 15.26 4.48
N SER A 275 3.57 14.87 3.72
CA SER A 275 2.34 14.26 4.23
C SER A 275 2.52 12.87 4.87
N LEU A 276 3.68 12.22 4.68
CA LEU A 276 4.06 10.97 5.35
C LEU A 276 4.90 11.21 6.62
N LEU A 277 5.01 12.45 7.06
CA LEU A 277 5.85 12.87 8.18
C LEU A 277 7.34 12.55 7.99
N ASN A 278 7.80 12.57 6.75
CA ASN A 278 9.21 12.49 6.40
C ASN A 278 9.74 13.83 5.90
N LEU A 279 11.05 14.03 6.01
CA LEU A 279 11.68 15.20 5.39
C LEU A 279 11.58 15.13 3.87
N ALA A 280 11.47 16.29 3.26
CA ALA A 280 11.50 16.47 1.83
C ALA A 280 12.18 17.77 1.43
N VAL A 281 12.67 17.84 0.20
CA VAL A 281 13.30 19.05 -0.37
C VAL A 281 12.50 19.47 -1.60
N ALA A 282 12.27 20.76 -1.74
CA ALA A 282 11.50 21.31 -2.85
C ALA A 282 12.06 22.65 -3.30
N LEU A 283 11.63 23.08 -4.49
CA LEU A 283 11.66 24.48 -4.93
C LEU A 283 10.25 25.04 -4.89
N ASN A 284 10.07 26.25 -4.37
CA ASN A 284 8.76 26.88 -4.44
C ASN A 284 8.36 27.14 -5.91
N GLN A 285 7.23 26.57 -6.36
CA GLN A 285 6.67 26.70 -7.72
C GLN A 285 7.55 26.16 -8.87
N GLN A 286 8.56 25.33 -8.56
CA GLN A 286 9.41 24.71 -9.55
C GLN A 286 9.77 23.26 -9.16
N SER A 287 10.20 22.45 -10.11
CA SER A 287 10.65 21.08 -9.86
C SER A 287 12.13 21.08 -9.43
N TYR A 288 12.37 20.70 -8.17
CA TYR A 288 13.74 20.50 -7.66
C TYR A 288 14.43 19.38 -8.42
N ALA A 289 13.74 18.24 -8.56
CA ALA A 289 14.29 17.06 -9.21
C ALA A 289 14.69 17.32 -10.67
N ALA A 290 13.85 18.04 -11.43
CA ALA A 290 14.15 18.34 -12.84
C ALA A 290 15.33 19.31 -12.96
N LEU A 291 15.38 20.37 -12.13
CA LEU A 291 16.46 21.35 -12.18
C LEU A 291 17.81 20.74 -11.82
N HIS A 292 17.85 19.90 -10.78
CA HIS A 292 19.10 19.31 -10.27
C HIS A 292 19.37 17.90 -10.82
N LYS A 293 18.52 17.38 -11.74
CA LYS A 293 18.62 16.04 -12.34
C LYS A 293 18.66 14.92 -11.32
N ILE A 294 17.80 15.04 -10.31
CA ILE A 294 17.66 14.04 -9.25
C ILE A 294 16.61 13.01 -9.67
N GLU A 295 16.92 11.75 -9.41
CA GLU A 295 16.00 10.62 -9.54
C GLU A 295 15.75 9.98 -8.17
N SER A 296 15.08 8.85 -8.15
CA SER A 296 14.73 8.12 -6.93
C SER A 296 15.21 6.67 -6.95
N GLY A 297 15.03 5.99 -5.83
CA GLY A 297 15.37 4.60 -5.63
C GLY A 297 16.52 4.39 -4.65
N PRO A 298 16.86 3.12 -4.32
CA PRO A 298 17.81 2.80 -3.26
C PRO A 298 19.26 3.25 -3.55
N GLY A 299 19.59 3.59 -4.79
CA GLY A 299 20.90 4.14 -5.17
C GLY A 299 21.05 5.64 -4.92
N TRP A 300 19.98 6.35 -4.61
CA TRP A 300 19.96 7.77 -4.32
C TRP A 300 19.89 8.01 -2.82
N SER A 301 20.85 8.76 -2.27
CA SER A 301 20.90 9.09 -0.85
C SER A 301 20.99 10.57 -0.62
N ILE A 302 20.61 10.99 0.59
CA ILE A 302 20.56 12.37 1.00
C ILE A 302 21.09 12.53 2.41
N GLU A 303 21.83 13.61 2.65
CA GLU A 303 22.26 14.08 3.97
C GLU A 303 21.73 15.49 4.20
N ILE A 304 21.21 15.73 5.39
CA ILE A 304 20.70 17.03 5.81
C ILE A 304 21.33 17.37 7.16
N SER A 305 22.00 18.51 7.25
CA SER A 305 22.66 18.99 8.47
C SER A 305 22.43 20.49 8.68
N VAL A 306 22.70 20.99 9.88
CA VAL A 306 22.72 22.43 10.11
C VAL A 306 23.89 23.03 9.34
N TYR A 307 23.64 24.15 8.67
CA TYR A 307 24.70 24.89 8.00
C TYR A 307 25.66 25.52 9.03
N ASP A 308 26.92 25.15 8.98
CA ASP A 308 27.98 25.73 9.79
C ASP A 308 28.83 26.65 8.91
N SER A 309 28.63 27.98 9.08
CA SER A 309 29.39 29.01 8.34
C SER A 309 30.89 29.03 8.64
N LYS A 310 31.34 28.29 9.67
CA LYS A 310 32.75 28.19 10.07
C LYS A 310 33.47 26.98 9.44
N ARG A 311 32.74 26.07 8.80
CA ARG A 311 33.34 24.96 8.02
C ARG A 311 33.48 25.39 6.58
N PRO A 312 34.71 25.47 6.01
CA PRO A 312 34.86 25.65 4.57
C PRO A 312 34.20 24.49 3.83
N ALA A 313 33.64 24.76 2.65
CA ALA A 313 33.21 23.71 1.72
C ALA A 313 34.43 22.83 1.39
N GLU A 314 34.34 21.53 1.71
CA GLU A 314 35.34 20.53 1.34
C GLU A 314 35.29 20.23 -0.15
#